data_f9b73dd5422d98e0ab418c8d43b6b4cc
#
_entry.id   f9b73dd5422d98e0ab418c8d43b6b4cc
#
_cell.length_a   1.000
_cell.length_b   1.000
_cell.length_c   1.000
_cell.angle_alpha   90.00
_cell.angle_beta   90.00
_cell.angle_gamma   90.00
#
_symmetry.space_group_name_H-M   'P 1'
#
loop_
_entity.id
_entity.type
_entity.pdbx_description
1 polymer ?
#
loop_
_entity_poly.entity_id
_entity_poly.type
_entity_poly.pdbx_seq_one_letter_code
_entity_poly.pdbx_strand_id
1 'polypeptide(L)'
;MNRILDILQKFDPTSLKEMDSVKLLNRTDTKFVIPKDLFITILPILKEHYKVLEIKSKRVAQYKTLYFDTDNFDFYTHHHNGWPNRYKVRMRKYVDSGLCFLEIKNKKKGRTVKSRIKIVDFEEEMSNNSINFVNDVIPNDIKLEKKLWNSFHRITLVHKTDTERLTLDIGLGFQWKVENHSLKNTIIGEVKQEKVNRNSPFMRLIKENGIRPMRVSKYCIGAKILYPELKNNRFKNKHLHINKINELVS
;
A
#
# COMPACT_ATOMS: atom_id res chain seq x y z
N MET A 1 -7.33 -11.37 13.53
CA MET A 1 -5.96 -10.85 13.77
C MET A 1 -5.13 -11.84 14.57
N ASN A 2 -5.63 -12.38 15.69
CA ASN A 2 -4.89 -13.30 16.57
C ASN A 2 -4.26 -14.49 15.82
N ARG A 3 -5.04 -15.22 15.00
CA ARG A 3 -4.53 -16.35 14.19
C ARG A 3 -3.35 -15.97 13.28
N ILE A 4 -3.36 -14.75 12.71
CA ILE A 4 -2.24 -14.26 11.89
C ILE A 4 -1.01 -14.01 12.76
N LEU A 5 -1.19 -13.41 13.93
CA LEU A 5 -0.09 -13.17 14.87
C LEU A 5 0.56 -14.48 15.34
N ASP A 6 -0.26 -15.49 15.68
CA ASP A 6 0.23 -16.82 16.10
C ASP A 6 1.04 -17.50 15.00
N ILE A 7 0.62 -17.36 13.73
CA ILE A 7 1.37 -17.88 12.59
C ILE A 7 2.71 -17.13 12.43
N LEU A 8 2.68 -15.80 12.54
CA LEU A 8 3.88 -14.98 12.38
C LEU A 8 4.92 -15.25 13.48
N GLN A 9 4.53 -15.66 14.69
CA GLN A 9 5.49 -16.05 15.75
C GLN A 9 6.38 -17.24 15.33
N LYS A 10 5.96 -18.04 14.36
CA LYS A 10 6.70 -19.20 13.87
C LYS A 10 7.71 -18.86 12.75
N PHE A 11 7.74 -17.60 12.28
CA PHE A 11 8.72 -17.14 11.28
C PHE A 11 10.04 -16.74 11.96
N ASP A 12 11.15 -16.95 11.30
CA ASP A 12 12.42 -16.35 11.68
C ASP A 12 12.30 -14.82 11.57
N PRO A 13 12.72 -14.04 12.57
CA PRO A 13 12.72 -12.59 12.50
C PRO A 13 13.84 -12.05 11.60
N THR A 14 13.65 -10.86 11.06
CA THR A 14 14.69 -10.05 10.43
C THR A 14 14.56 -8.59 10.87
N SER A 15 15.68 -7.87 10.93
CA SER A 15 15.72 -6.47 11.34
C SER A 15 15.60 -5.50 10.15
N LEU A 16 15.33 -4.21 10.43
CA LEU A 16 15.40 -3.16 9.40
C LEU A 16 16.78 -3.07 8.76
N LYS A 17 17.85 -3.23 9.55
CA LYS A 17 19.24 -3.17 9.06
C LYS A 17 19.54 -4.28 8.05
N GLU A 18 19.14 -5.51 8.37
CA GLU A 18 19.26 -6.66 7.45
C GLU A 18 18.38 -6.49 6.21
N MET A 19 17.17 -6.00 6.37
CA MET A 19 16.27 -5.75 5.25
C MET A 19 16.81 -4.66 4.30
N ASP A 20 17.48 -3.63 4.83
CA ASP A 20 18.02 -2.52 4.03
C ASP A 20 19.33 -2.88 3.32
N SER A 21 20.04 -3.93 3.77
CA SER A 21 21.20 -4.48 3.04
C SER A 21 20.78 -5.07 1.69
N VAL A 22 19.54 -5.51 1.56
CA VAL A 22 18.92 -5.97 0.30
C VAL A 22 18.27 -4.77 -0.40
N LYS A 23 19.11 -3.86 -0.95
CA LYS A 23 18.61 -2.65 -1.64
C LYS A 23 18.00 -2.98 -2.99
N LEU A 24 16.69 -2.84 -3.09
CA LEU A 24 15.93 -2.91 -4.33
C LEU A 24 15.85 -1.50 -4.97
N LEU A 25 16.95 -0.97 -5.49
CA LEU A 25 17.01 0.37 -6.10
C LEU A 25 16.22 0.42 -7.41
N ASN A 26 16.44 -0.54 -8.30
CA ASN A 26 15.65 -0.77 -9.51
C ASN A 26 14.78 -1.98 -9.28
N ARG A 27 13.47 -1.81 -9.18
CA ARG A 27 12.57 -2.92 -8.87
C ARG A 27 11.27 -2.88 -9.64
N THR A 28 10.70 -4.03 -9.79
CA THR A 28 9.33 -4.23 -10.24
C THR A 28 8.44 -4.55 -9.05
N ASP A 29 7.33 -3.84 -8.94
CA ASP A 29 6.32 -4.04 -7.91
C ASP A 29 5.11 -4.76 -8.55
N THR A 30 4.85 -6.01 -8.16
CA THR A 30 3.68 -6.79 -8.59
C THR A 30 2.67 -6.86 -7.45
N LYS A 31 1.40 -6.52 -7.73
CA LYS A 31 0.36 -6.47 -6.70
C LYS A 31 -0.71 -7.53 -6.91
N PHE A 32 -1.29 -7.93 -5.80
CA PHE A 32 -2.35 -8.94 -5.72
C PHE A 32 -3.44 -8.48 -4.74
N VAL A 33 -4.67 -8.85 -5.04
CA VAL A 33 -5.81 -8.74 -4.13
C VAL A 33 -6.16 -10.16 -3.70
N ILE A 34 -6.06 -10.45 -2.42
CA ILE A 34 -6.09 -11.81 -1.89
C ILE A 34 -7.22 -11.90 -0.86
N PRO A 35 -8.11 -12.91 -0.95
CA PRO A 35 -9.07 -13.21 0.10
C PRO A 35 -8.36 -13.53 1.42
N LYS A 36 -8.90 -13.03 2.54
CA LYS A 36 -8.30 -13.23 3.87
C LYS A 36 -8.14 -14.70 4.26
N ASP A 37 -9.12 -15.53 3.96
CA ASP A 37 -9.08 -16.95 4.32
C ASP A 37 -8.00 -17.70 3.54
N LEU A 38 -7.89 -17.42 2.23
CA LEU A 38 -6.78 -17.92 1.44
C LEU A 38 -5.44 -17.45 2.01
N PHE A 39 -5.33 -16.17 2.38
CA PHE A 39 -4.11 -15.64 2.99
C PHE A 39 -3.73 -16.39 4.28
N ILE A 40 -4.70 -16.66 5.16
CA ILE A 40 -4.47 -17.42 6.40
C ILE A 40 -4.00 -18.86 6.10
N THR A 41 -4.47 -19.47 5.01
CA THR A 41 -4.07 -20.81 4.58
C THR A 41 -2.66 -20.84 4.02
N ILE A 42 -2.27 -19.85 3.21
CA ILE A 42 -0.96 -19.83 2.56
C ILE A 42 0.16 -19.26 3.45
N LEU A 43 -0.16 -18.43 4.43
CA LEU A 43 0.83 -17.75 5.27
C LEU A 43 1.78 -18.74 5.98
N PRO A 44 1.32 -19.86 6.57
CA PRO A 44 2.23 -20.84 7.21
C PRO A 44 3.26 -21.44 6.24
N ILE A 45 2.88 -21.61 4.97
CA ILE A 45 3.75 -22.21 3.94
C ILE A 45 4.94 -21.27 3.64
N LEU A 46 4.69 -19.96 3.71
CA LEU A 46 5.72 -18.94 3.41
C LEU A 46 6.86 -18.95 4.44
N LYS A 47 6.66 -19.48 5.63
CA LYS A 47 7.66 -19.56 6.70
C LYS A 47 8.95 -20.24 6.25
N GLU A 48 8.87 -21.26 5.40
CA GLU A 48 10.04 -21.99 4.92
C GLU A 48 10.96 -21.10 4.06
N HIS A 49 10.39 -20.11 3.38
CA HIS A 49 11.09 -19.31 2.38
C HIS A 49 11.35 -17.86 2.81
N TYR A 50 10.63 -17.36 3.83
CA TYR A 50 10.69 -15.95 4.23
C TYR A 50 10.98 -15.79 5.71
N LYS A 51 11.68 -14.70 6.05
CA LYS A 51 11.77 -14.11 7.38
C LYS A 51 10.73 -13.02 7.52
N VAL A 52 10.25 -12.76 8.73
CA VAL A 52 9.34 -11.64 9.01
C VAL A 52 10.09 -10.46 9.61
N LEU A 53 9.83 -9.25 9.09
CA LEU A 53 10.38 -8.03 9.68
C LEU A 53 9.81 -7.83 11.09
N GLU A 54 10.73 -7.74 12.06
CA GLU A 54 10.40 -7.46 13.45
C GLU A 54 11.01 -6.10 13.87
N ILE A 55 10.20 -5.22 14.42
CA ILE A 55 10.60 -3.91 14.91
C ILE A 55 10.08 -3.75 16.34
N LYS A 56 10.96 -3.60 17.32
CA LYS A 56 10.59 -3.49 18.74
C LYS A 56 9.63 -4.61 19.15
N SER A 57 9.96 -5.85 18.83
CA SER A 57 9.17 -7.07 19.08
C SER A 57 7.79 -7.10 18.40
N LYS A 58 7.53 -6.22 17.44
CA LYS A 58 6.30 -6.22 16.64
C LYS A 58 6.58 -6.69 15.23
N ARG A 59 5.78 -7.65 14.75
CA ARG A 59 5.85 -8.26 13.40
C ARG A 59 4.79 -7.73 12.45
N VAL A 60 3.90 -6.90 12.99
CA VAL A 60 2.84 -6.22 12.23
C VAL A 60 2.91 -4.75 12.56
N ALA A 61 3.21 -3.93 11.56
CA ALA A 61 3.35 -2.49 11.69
C ALA A 61 2.04 -1.78 11.33
N GLN A 62 1.61 -0.82 12.13
CA GLN A 62 0.40 -0.04 11.88
C GLN A 62 0.72 1.24 11.08
N TYR A 63 -0.11 1.51 10.07
CA TYR A 63 0.01 2.68 9.20
C TYR A 63 -1.27 3.51 9.23
N LYS A 64 -1.10 4.82 9.33
CA LYS A 64 -2.16 5.81 9.06
C LYS A 64 -1.69 6.74 7.94
N THR A 65 -2.57 7.05 7.00
CA THR A 65 -2.21 7.83 5.81
C THR A 65 -3.34 8.79 5.50
N LEU A 66 -3.03 10.07 5.31
CA LEU A 66 -3.93 11.10 4.80
C LEU A 66 -3.54 11.39 3.35
N TYR A 67 -4.48 11.25 2.42
CA TYR A 67 -4.28 11.55 1.02
C TYR A 67 -4.79 12.93 0.66
N PHE A 68 -4.04 13.60 -0.24
CA PHE A 68 -4.35 14.90 -0.79
C PHE A 68 -4.57 14.80 -2.29
N ASP A 69 -5.47 15.65 -2.80
CA ASP A 69 -5.71 15.87 -4.22
C ASP A 69 -6.16 17.32 -4.43
N THR A 70 -6.31 17.76 -5.66
CA THR A 70 -6.98 19.03 -5.97
C THR A 70 -8.47 18.96 -5.60
N ASP A 71 -9.15 20.09 -5.59
CA ASP A 71 -10.59 20.13 -5.37
C ASP A 71 -11.33 19.20 -6.36
N ASN A 72 -10.95 19.23 -7.61
CA ASN A 72 -11.55 18.46 -8.72
C ASN A 72 -11.04 17.02 -8.85
N PHE A 73 -10.25 16.51 -7.89
CA PHE A 73 -9.67 15.15 -7.95
C PHE A 73 -8.80 14.90 -9.19
N ASP A 74 -7.97 15.86 -9.60
CA ASP A 74 -7.14 15.75 -10.79
C ASP A 74 -6.16 14.55 -10.71
N PHE A 75 -5.52 14.32 -9.55
CA PHE A 75 -4.61 13.17 -9.41
C PHE A 75 -5.34 11.83 -9.50
N TYR A 76 -6.55 11.74 -8.95
CA TYR A 76 -7.42 10.59 -9.15
C TYR A 76 -7.74 10.40 -10.63
N THR A 77 -8.18 11.47 -11.29
CA THR A 77 -8.59 11.49 -12.71
C THR A 77 -7.41 11.12 -13.62
N HIS A 78 -6.23 11.67 -13.40
CA HIS A 78 -5.00 11.31 -14.12
C HIS A 78 -4.68 9.82 -13.93
N HIS A 79 -4.88 9.30 -12.72
CA HIS A 79 -4.67 7.89 -12.43
C HIS A 79 -5.71 7.00 -13.09
N HIS A 80 -6.98 7.38 -13.04
CA HIS A 80 -8.08 6.70 -13.70
C HIS A 80 -7.88 6.65 -15.21
N ASN A 81 -7.52 7.76 -15.83
CA ASN A 81 -7.32 7.87 -17.27
C ASN A 81 -6.02 7.23 -17.76
N GLY A 82 -5.15 6.78 -16.83
CA GLY A 82 -3.89 6.10 -17.17
C GLY A 82 -2.80 7.04 -17.67
N TRP A 83 -2.87 8.34 -17.36
CA TRP A 83 -1.88 9.31 -17.83
C TRP A 83 -0.45 8.87 -17.45
N PRO A 84 0.53 9.09 -18.36
CA PRO A 84 1.91 8.68 -18.14
C PRO A 84 2.58 9.47 -17.01
N ASN A 85 2.18 10.73 -16.83
CA ASN A 85 2.63 11.60 -15.74
C ASN A 85 1.50 11.80 -14.75
N ARG A 86 1.71 11.41 -13.50
CA ARG A 86 0.69 11.53 -12.46
C ARG A 86 1.29 11.50 -11.06
N TYR A 87 0.68 12.24 -10.17
CA TYR A 87 1.11 12.39 -8.79
C TYR A 87 0.21 11.63 -7.82
N LYS A 88 0.74 11.36 -6.64
CA LYS A 88 0.01 11.03 -5.42
C LYS A 88 0.71 11.71 -4.27
N VAL A 89 -0.04 12.52 -3.55
CA VAL A 89 0.44 13.26 -2.38
C VAL A 89 -0.22 12.68 -1.14
N ARG A 90 0.58 12.45 -0.10
CA ARG A 90 0.06 11.93 1.16
C ARG A 90 0.97 12.25 2.33
N MET A 91 0.40 12.46 3.49
CA MET A 91 1.09 12.33 4.77
C MET A 91 0.92 10.91 5.28
N ARG A 92 2.00 10.32 5.79
CA ARG A 92 1.99 8.93 6.29
C ARG A 92 2.69 8.84 7.62
N LYS A 93 1.98 8.29 8.60
CA LYS A 93 2.51 7.96 9.92
C LYS A 93 2.75 6.46 10.06
N TYR A 94 3.92 6.12 10.55
CA TYR A 94 4.28 4.80 11.07
C TYR A 94 3.90 4.83 12.54
N VAL A 95 2.72 4.32 12.87
CA VAL A 95 2.10 4.53 14.20
C VAL A 95 2.99 4.03 15.33
N ASP A 96 3.61 2.86 15.15
CA ASP A 96 4.46 2.23 16.18
C ASP A 96 5.75 3.00 16.49
N SER A 97 6.28 3.76 15.56
CA SER A 97 7.50 4.56 15.74
C SER A 97 7.22 6.07 15.90
N GLY A 98 5.99 6.51 15.64
CA GLY A 98 5.62 7.93 15.63
C GLY A 98 6.16 8.71 14.41
N LEU A 99 6.97 8.10 13.55
CA LEU A 99 7.52 8.78 12.38
C LEU A 99 6.43 9.17 11.39
N CYS A 100 6.41 10.43 10.99
CA CYS A 100 5.50 10.97 9.99
C CYS A 100 6.25 11.59 8.82
N PHE A 101 5.74 11.40 7.60
CA PHE A 101 6.35 11.91 6.38
C PHE A 101 5.28 12.45 5.43
N LEU A 102 5.54 13.61 4.83
CA LEU A 102 4.88 14.04 3.60
C LEU A 102 5.60 13.38 2.42
N GLU A 103 4.86 12.61 1.63
CA GLU A 103 5.38 11.80 0.53
C GLU A 103 4.69 12.16 -0.78
N ILE A 104 5.47 12.42 -1.82
CA ILE A 104 4.97 12.59 -3.19
C ILE A 104 5.51 11.45 -4.04
N LYS A 105 4.60 10.75 -4.73
CA LYS A 105 4.95 9.79 -5.76
C LYS A 105 4.62 10.38 -7.11
N ASN A 106 5.65 10.61 -7.91
CA ASN A 106 5.53 11.01 -9.29
C ASN A 106 5.80 9.80 -10.21
N LYS A 107 4.80 9.40 -10.98
CA LYS A 107 5.02 8.45 -12.08
C LYS A 107 5.24 9.25 -13.35
N LYS A 108 6.43 9.14 -13.95
CA LYS A 108 6.84 9.84 -15.17
C LYS A 108 7.41 8.81 -16.15
N LYS A 109 6.81 8.71 -17.34
CA LYS A 109 7.25 7.79 -18.43
C LYS A 109 7.55 6.37 -17.94
N GLY A 110 6.64 5.79 -17.15
CA GLY A 110 6.77 4.41 -16.64
C GLY A 110 7.55 4.26 -15.33
N ARG A 111 8.47 5.15 -15.02
CA ARG A 111 9.24 5.14 -13.76
C ARG A 111 8.47 5.85 -12.65
N THR A 112 8.68 5.43 -11.40
CA THR A 112 8.12 6.09 -10.22
C THR A 112 9.24 6.68 -9.40
N VAL A 113 9.26 8.01 -9.27
CA VAL A 113 10.12 8.73 -8.35
C VAL A 113 9.34 8.99 -7.06
N LYS A 114 9.97 8.76 -5.92
CA LYS A 114 9.40 9.04 -4.60
C LYS A 114 10.25 10.09 -3.90
N SER A 115 9.64 11.22 -3.61
CA SER A 115 10.20 12.28 -2.77
C SER A 115 9.50 12.30 -1.42
N ARG A 116 10.21 12.61 -0.34
CA ARG A 116 9.61 12.75 1.00
C ARG A 116 10.39 13.69 1.89
N ILE A 117 9.66 14.39 2.76
CA ILE A 117 10.22 15.11 3.91
C ILE A 117 9.62 14.54 5.20
N LYS A 118 10.40 14.63 6.29
CA LYS A 118 9.90 14.30 7.64
C LYS A 118 9.07 15.48 8.14
N ILE A 119 7.92 15.19 8.72
CA ILE A 119 7.05 16.15 9.41
C ILE A 119 6.81 15.66 10.84
N VAL A 120 6.38 16.54 11.73
CA VAL A 120 6.16 16.20 13.14
C VAL A 120 4.98 15.23 13.29
N ASP A 121 3.83 15.60 12.71
CA ASP A 121 2.62 14.76 12.67
C ASP A 121 1.77 15.17 11.45
N PHE A 122 0.55 14.65 11.34
CA PHE A 122 -0.42 15.11 10.36
C PHE A 122 -0.72 16.59 10.58
N GLU A 123 -0.66 17.35 9.50
CA GLU A 123 -0.93 18.79 9.53
C GLU A 123 -2.41 19.04 9.19
N GLU A 124 -3.09 19.84 9.99
CA GLU A 124 -4.47 20.32 9.71
C GLU A 124 -4.50 21.15 8.44
N GLU A 125 -3.59 22.10 8.35
CA GLU A 125 -3.23 22.88 7.15
C GLU A 125 -1.76 22.61 6.86
N MET A 126 -1.39 22.55 5.59
CA MET A 126 0.00 22.34 5.22
C MET A 126 0.85 23.53 5.70
N SER A 127 1.91 23.23 6.46
CA SER A 127 2.91 24.23 6.83
C SER A 127 3.62 24.80 5.61
N ASN A 128 4.25 25.98 5.75
CA ASN A 128 5.05 26.57 4.67
C ASN A 128 6.13 25.60 4.15
N ASN A 129 6.76 24.82 5.04
CA ASN A 129 7.74 23.81 4.64
C ASN A 129 7.10 22.70 3.78
N SER A 130 5.89 22.25 4.12
CA SER A 130 5.14 21.27 3.36
C SER A 130 4.68 21.82 2.01
N ILE A 131 4.23 23.07 1.96
CA ILE A 131 3.83 23.77 0.72
C ILE A 131 5.03 23.91 -0.21
N ASN A 132 6.17 24.41 0.29
CA ASN A 132 7.40 24.57 -0.49
C ASN A 132 7.85 23.21 -1.08
N PHE A 133 7.86 22.14 -0.25
CA PHE A 133 8.19 20.81 -0.74
C PHE A 133 7.24 20.30 -1.83
N VAL A 134 5.95 20.61 -1.74
CA VAL A 134 4.97 20.25 -2.80
C VAL A 134 5.30 21.01 -4.08
N ASN A 135 5.55 22.32 -4.00
CA ASN A 135 5.84 23.18 -5.16
C ASN A 135 7.18 22.83 -5.83
N ASP A 136 8.17 22.37 -5.06
CA ASP A 136 9.45 21.87 -5.61
C ASP A 136 9.29 20.60 -6.45
N VAL A 137 8.31 19.76 -6.12
CA VAL A 137 8.12 18.45 -6.77
C VAL A 137 7.03 18.48 -7.83
N ILE A 138 5.97 19.26 -7.62
CA ILE A 138 4.83 19.37 -8.53
C ILE A 138 4.87 20.76 -9.19
N PRO A 139 5.19 20.85 -10.49
CA PRO A 139 5.19 22.12 -11.19
C PRO A 139 3.77 22.72 -11.21
N ASN A 140 3.70 24.03 -11.20
CA ASN A 140 2.53 24.88 -11.07
C ASN A 140 2.05 24.99 -9.61
N ASP A 141 1.66 26.19 -9.22
CA ASP A 141 1.12 26.47 -7.90
C ASP A 141 -0.22 25.73 -7.74
N ILE A 142 -0.18 24.58 -7.05
CA ILE A 142 -1.32 23.68 -6.96
C ILE A 142 -1.90 23.66 -5.54
N LYS A 143 -3.14 24.07 -5.42
CA LYS A 143 -3.85 23.98 -4.15
C LYS A 143 -4.27 22.53 -3.91
N LEU A 144 -3.78 21.94 -2.81
CA LEU A 144 -4.11 20.59 -2.38
C LEU A 144 -5.04 20.61 -1.17
N GLU A 145 -6.00 19.71 -1.20
CA GLU A 145 -6.97 19.49 -0.13
C GLU A 145 -6.89 18.07 0.41
N LYS A 146 -7.21 17.92 1.68
CA LYS A 146 -7.38 16.61 2.32
C LYS A 146 -8.58 15.90 1.70
N LYS A 147 -8.42 14.66 1.28
CA LYS A 147 -9.50 13.90 0.63
C LYS A 147 -9.91 12.65 1.38
N LEU A 148 -8.99 11.89 1.94
CA LEU A 148 -9.35 10.69 2.69
C LEU A 148 -8.24 10.19 3.60
N TRP A 149 -8.64 9.58 4.68
CA TRP A 149 -7.81 8.76 5.55
C TRP A 149 -7.81 7.30 5.09
N ASN A 150 -6.65 6.67 5.20
CA ASN A 150 -6.52 5.23 5.03
C ASN A 150 -5.67 4.67 6.17
N SER A 151 -6.16 3.63 6.82
CA SER A 151 -5.45 2.86 7.83
C SER A 151 -5.28 1.42 7.38
N PHE A 152 -4.22 0.75 7.82
CA PHE A 152 -3.99 -0.66 7.60
C PHE A 152 -2.84 -1.17 8.47
N HIS A 153 -2.77 -2.49 8.62
CA HIS A 153 -1.66 -3.18 9.25
C HIS A 153 -0.81 -3.84 8.17
N ARG A 154 0.50 -3.80 8.30
CA ARG A 154 1.44 -4.35 7.34
C ARG A 154 2.32 -5.43 7.94
N ILE A 155 2.32 -6.58 7.30
CA ILE A 155 3.31 -7.62 7.47
C ILE A 155 4.35 -7.43 6.36
N THR A 156 5.64 -7.47 6.71
CA THR A 156 6.72 -7.43 5.71
C THR A 156 7.51 -8.72 5.84
N LEU A 157 7.57 -9.46 4.75
CA LEU A 157 8.35 -10.68 4.63
C LEU A 157 9.53 -10.42 3.68
N VAL A 158 10.69 -10.95 4.04
CA VAL A 158 11.94 -10.86 3.26
C VAL A 158 12.36 -12.27 2.89
N HIS A 159 12.60 -12.53 1.62
CA HIS A 159 13.06 -13.85 1.17
C HIS A 159 14.38 -14.21 1.81
N LYS A 160 14.57 -15.48 2.20
CA LYS A 160 15.76 -15.93 2.95
C LYS A 160 17.03 -15.84 2.13
N THR A 161 16.95 -16.04 0.82
CA THR A 161 18.10 -16.12 -0.10
C THR A 161 18.02 -15.12 -1.26
N ASP A 162 16.84 -14.86 -1.81
CA ASP A 162 16.66 -14.03 -2.99
C ASP A 162 16.41 -12.55 -2.65
N THR A 163 16.68 -11.68 -3.62
CA THR A 163 16.38 -10.24 -3.52
C THR A 163 14.88 -9.99 -3.75
N GLU A 164 14.06 -10.49 -2.83
CA GLU A 164 12.61 -10.32 -2.86
C GLU A 164 12.07 -9.84 -1.51
N ARG A 165 11.13 -8.90 -1.59
CA ARG A 165 10.37 -8.43 -0.43
C ARG A 165 8.89 -8.52 -0.73
N LEU A 166 8.15 -9.11 0.18
CA LEU A 166 6.69 -9.21 0.13
C LEU A 166 6.09 -8.33 1.23
N THR A 167 5.17 -7.44 0.90
CA THR A 167 4.38 -6.70 1.86
C THR A 167 2.92 -7.07 1.74
N LEU A 168 2.27 -7.32 2.87
CA LEU A 168 0.89 -7.78 2.97
C LEU A 168 0.14 -6.78 3.86
N ASP A 169 -0.77 -6.03 3.25
CA ASP A 169 -1.56 -5.01 3.93
C ASP A 169 -2.94 -5.58 4.25
N ILE A 170 -3.28 -5.64 5.53
CA ILE A 170 -4.49 -6.24 6.10
C ILE A 170 -5.29 -5.19 6.87
N GLY A 171 -6.61 -5.40 7.00
CA GLY A 171 -7.49 -4.50 7.73
C GLY A 171 -7.51 -3.09 7.14
N LEU A 172 -7.72 -2.99 5.83
CA LEU A 172 -7.78 -1.70 5.16
C LEU A 172 -9.03 -0.94 5.56
N GLY A 173 -8.84 0.24 6.16
CA GLY A 173 -9.91 1.19 6.48
C GLY A 173 -9.78 2.45 5.65
N PHE A 174 -10.92 3.03 5.25
CA PHE A 174 -11.02 4.30 4.55
C PHE A 174 -12.05 5.17 5.27
N GLN A 175 -11.69 6.42 5.55
CA GLN A 175 -12.54 7.33 6.29
C GLN A 175 -12.45 8.75 5.73
N TRP A 176 -13.59 9.42 5.63
CA TRP A 176 -13.65 10.84 5.39
C TRP A 176 -14.92 11.43 6.00
N LYS A 177 -14.78 12.50 6.79
CA LYS A 177 -15.86 13.10 7.56
C LYS A 177 -16.56 12.01 8.41
N VAL A 178 -17.84 11.80 8.22
CA VAL A 178 -18.66 10.79 8.92
C VAL A 178 -18.59 9.40 8.28
N GLU A 179 -18.14 9.33 7.03
CA GLU A 179 -18.06 8.07 6.28
C GLU A 179 -16.88 7.22 6.73
N ASN A 180 -17.14 5.95 7.02
CA ASN A 180 -16.12 4.98 7.42
C ASN A 180 -16.39 3.62 6.79
N HIS A 181 -15.42 3.14 5.99
CA HIS A 181 -15.51 1.87 5.28
C HIS A 181 -14.31 0.98 5.56
N SER A 182 -14.54 -0.32 5.65
CA SER A 182 -13.48 -1.30 5.92
C SER A 182 -13.54 -2.48 4.95
N LEU A 183 -12.38 -2.84 4.40
CA LEU A 183 -12.20 -4.04 3.59
C LEU A 183 -11.62 -5.15 4.49
N LYS A 184 -12.47 -5.76 5.33
CA LYS A 184 -12.06 -6.73 6.38
C LYS A 184 -11.51 -8.04 5.80
N ASN A 185 -12.03 -8.46 4.64
CA ASN A 185 -11.70 -9.75 4.01
C ASN A 185 -10.72 -9.62 2.83
N THR A 186 -10.21 -8.40 2.60
CA THR A 186 -9.31 -8.11 1.49
C THR A 186 -7.89 -7.84 1.99
N ILE A 187 -6.92 -8.58 1.45
CA ILE A 187 -5.49 -8.38 1.67
C ILE A 187 -4.88 -7.82 0.39
N ILE A 188 -4.06 -6.78 0.50
CA ILE A 188 -3.26 -6.30 -0.63
C ILE A 188 -1.82 -6.79 -0.46
N GLY A 189 -1.44 -7.77 -1.27
CA GLY A 189 -0.06 -8.25 -1.41
C GLY A 189 0.71 -7.42 -2.42
N GLU A 190 1.98 -7.12 -2.15
CA GLU A 190 2.90 -6.47 -3.08
C GLU A 190 4.26 -7.14 -3.02
N VAL A 191 4.62 -7.84 -4.10
CA VAL A 191 5.95 -8.43 -4.31
C VAL A 191 6.85 -7.40 -4.95
N LYS A 192 8.02 -7.20 -4.37
CA LYS A 192 9.07 -6.32 -4.86
C LYS A 192 10.29 -7.15 -5.21
N GLN A 193 10.66 -7.14 -6.48
CA GLN A 193 11.79 -7.91 -7.03
C GLN A 193 12.63 -6.99 -7.93
N GLU A 194 13.90 -7.25 -8.06
CA GLU A 194 14.76 -6.56 -9.03
C GLU A 194 14.29 -6.85 -10.45
N LYS A 195 14.15 -8.13 -10.77
CA LYS A 195 13.51 -8.63 -12.00
C LYS A 195 12.37 -9.55 -11.61
N VAL A 196 11.28 -9.54 -12.39
CA VAL A 196 10.12 -10.40 -12.10
C VAL A 196 10.53 -11.88 -12.15
N ASN A 197 10.57 -12.52 -10.99
CA ASN A 197 10.69 -13.97 -10.85
C ASN A 197 9.31 -14.57 -10.58
N ARG A 198 8.69 -15.15 -11.61
CA ARG A 198 7.37 -15.80 -11.49
C ARG A 198 7.41 -17.13 -10.77
N ASN A 199 8.61 -17.67 -10.54
CA ASN A 199 8.85 -18.95 -9.87
C ASN A 199 9.21 -18.78 -8.38
N SER A 200 9.23 -17.55 -7.85
CA SER A 200 9.41 -17.36 -6.42
C SER A 200 8.30 -18.03 -5.62
N PRO A 201 8.54 -18.45 -4.38
CA PRO A 201 7.57 -19.23 -3.59
C PRO A 201 6.21 -18.57 -3.51
N PHE A 202 6.16 -17.28 -3.20
CA PHE A 202 4.89 -16.56 -3.11
C PHE A 202 4.19 -16.47 -4.48
N MET A 203 4.94 -16.17 -5.56
CA MET A 203 4.36 -16.03 -6.90
C MET A 203 3.76 -17.35 -7.41
N ARG A 204 4.41 -18.49 -7.14
CA ARG A 204 3.88 -19.82 -7.46
C ARG A 204 2.60 -20.12 -6.66
N LEU A 205 2.69 -19.94 -5.34
CA LEU A 205 1.59 -20.23 -4.43
C LEU A 205 0.32 -19.42 -4.76
N ILE A 206 0.48 -18.13 -5.06
CA ILE A 206 -0.63 -17.25 -5.47
C ILE A 206 -1.22 -17.69 -6.82
N LYS A 207 -0.37 -18.09 -7.78
CA LYS A 207 -0.81 -18.58 -9.09
C LYS A 207 -1.57 -19.90 -8.99
N GLU A 208 -1.09 -20.86 -8.20
CA GLU A 208 -1.72 -22.15 -7.93
C GLU A 208 -3.12 -21.98 -7.33
N ASN A 209 -3.33 -20.93 -6.53
CA ASN A 209 -4.63 -20.56 -5.98
C ASN A 209 -5.46 -19.64 -6.89
N GLY A 210 -5.13 -19.54 -8.18
CA GLY A 210 -5.92 -18.80 -9.17
C GLY A 210 -5.88 -17.27 -9.06
N ILE A 211 -5.05 -16.70 -8.19
CA ILE A 211 -4.94 -15.26 -8.00
C ILE A 211 -4.02 -14.65 -9.05
N ARG A 212 -4.54 -13.71 -9.82
CA ARG A 212 -3.79 -12.98 -10.86
C ARG A 212 -3.29 -11.62 -10.37
N PRO A 213 -2.17 -11.11 -10.92
CA PRO A 213 -1.71 -9.75 -10.64
C PRO A 213 -2.77 -8.70 -10.94
N MET A 214 -2.97 -7.78 -10.01
CA MET A 214 -3.92 -6.68 -10.17
C MET A 214 -3.27 -5.33 -9.77
N ARG A 215 -3.24 -4.38 -10.69
CA ARG A 215 -2.76 -3.02 -10.41
C ARG A 215 -3.80 -2.26 -9.59
N VAL A 216 -3.57 -2.13 -8.30
CA VAL A 216 -4.44 -1.42 -7.35
C VAL A 216 -3.72 -0.24 -6.69
N SER A 217 -4.49 0.73 -6.28
CA SER A 217 -4.06 1.90 -5.51
C SER A 217 -5.00 2.13 -4.36
N LYS A 218 -4.50 2.13 -3.11
CA LYS A 218 -5.32 2.41 -1.92
C LYS A 218 -6.04 3.75 -2.04
N TYR A 219 -5.35 4.79 -2.56
CA TYR A 219 -5.98 6.08 -2.84
C TYR A 219 -7.20 5.94 -3.76
N CYS A 220 -7.03 5.31 -4.93
CA CYS A 220 -8.13 5.19 -5.89
C CYS A 220 -9.26 4.27 -5.40
N ILE A 221 -8.94 3.23 -4.61
CA ILE A 221 -9.95 2.39 -3.97
C ILE A 221 -10.76 3.25 -2.97
N GLY A 222 -10.07 3.91 -2.03
CA GLY A 222 -10.73 4.72 -1.01
C GLY A 222 -11.49 5.91 -1.58
N ALA A 223 -10.92 6.61 -2.57
CA ALA A 223 -11.60 7.71 -3.23
C ALA A 223 -12.94 7.28 -3.84
N LYS A 224 -12.96 6.13 -4.56
CA LYS A 224 -14.23 5.65 -5.14
C LYS A 224 -15.24 5.16 -4.11
N ILE A 225 -14.78 4.58 -3.00
CA ILE A 225 -15.69 4.16 -1.91
C ILE A 225 -16.34 5.38 -1.26
N LEU A 226 -15.56 6.42 -0.97
CA LEU A 226 -16.00 7.60 -0.23
C LEU A 226 -16.63 8.70 -1.10
N TYR A 227 -16.39 8.66 -2.41
CA TYR A 227 -16.90 9.61 -3.40
C TYR A 227 -17.52 8.85 -4.58
N PRO A 228 -18.75 8.35 -4.41
CA PRO A 228 -19.42 7.51 -5.41
C PRO A 228 -19.61 8.17 -6.78
N GLU A 229 -19.63 9.50 -6.85
CA GLU A 229 -19.76 10.32 -8.07
C GLU A 229 -18.52 10.29 -8.95
N LEU A 230 -17.35 9.95 -8.41
CA LEU A 230 -16.11 9.93 -9.20
C LEU A 230 -16.19 8.91 -10.35
N LYS A 231 -15.70 9.33 -11.52
CA LYS A 231 -15.61 8.50 -12.72
C LYS A 231 -14.86 7.18 -12.42
N ASN A 232 -15.48 6.03 -12.74
CA ASN A 232 -14.96 4.73 -12.31
C ASN A 232 -14.93 3.65 -13.40
N ASN A 233 -15.33 3.95 -14.63
CA ASN A 233 -15.48 2.94 -15.68
C ASN A 233 -14.22 2.08 -15.86
N ARG A 234 -13.02 2.66 -15.88
CA ARG A 234 -11.74 1.92 -15.99
C ARG A 234 -11.34 1.13 -14.74
N PHE A 235 -11.95 1.42 -13.60
CA PHE A 235 -11.71 0.70 -12.35
C PHE A 235 -12.86 -0.23 -11.96
N LYS A 236 -13.99 -0.20 -12.68
CA LYS A 236 -15.21 -0.94 -12.36
C LYS A 236 -14.94 -2.40 -12.03
N ASN A 237 -14.25 -3.13 -12.93
CA ASN A 237 -13.95 -4.56 -12.72
C ASN A 237 -13.08 -4.81 -11.48
N LYS A 238 -12.16 -3.88 -11.15
CA LYS A 238 -11.34 -4.00 -9.93
C LYS A 238 -12.16 -3.81 -8.67
N HIS A 239 -13.06 -2.82 -8.66
CA HIS A 239 -13.95 -2.58 -7.53
C HIS A 239 -14.93 -3.73 -7.34
N LEU A 240 -15.55 -4.24 -8.42
CA LEU A 240 -16.42 -5.42 -8.35
C LEU A 240 -15.67 -6.63 -7.79
N HIS A 241 -14.44 -6.87 -8.22
CA HIS A 241 -13.62 -7.96 -7.69
C HIS A 241 -13.30 -7.78 -6.20
N ILE A 242 -12.92 -6.58 -5.77
CA ILE A 242 -12.65 -6.27 -4.35
C ILE A 242 -13.91 -6.43 -3.50
N ASN A 243 -15.06 -5.93 -3.97
CA ASN A 243 -16.33 -6.06 -3.27
C ASN A 243 -16.72 -7.52 -3.12
N LYS A 244 -16.65 -8.32 -4.20
CA LYS A 244 -16.91 -9.75 -4.15
C LYS A 244 -16.06 -10.47 -3.09
N ILE A 245 -14.75 -10.18 -3.02
CA ILE A 245 -13.87 -10.74 -2.00
C ILE A 245 -14.30 -10.28 -0.59
N ASN A 246 -14.70 -9.02 -0.44
CA ASN A 246 -15.05 -8.48 0.87
C ASN A 246 -16.41 -9.00 1.39
N GLU A 247 -17.29 -9.41 0.49
CA GLU A 247 -18.63 -9.96 0.79
C GLU A 247 -18.62 -11.48 1.03
N LEU A 248 -17.58 -12.19 0.56
CA LEU A 248 -17.51 -13.67 0.60
C LEU A 248 -17.46 -14.30 2.00
N VAL A 249 -17.53 -13.49 3.07
CA VAL A 249 -17.51 -13.94 4.47
C VAL A 249 -18.52 -13.13 5.28
N SER A 250 -19.77 -13.31 5.00
CA SER A 250 -20.89 -12.93 5.87
C SER A 250 -21.58 -14.17 6.40
#